data_154b4f9390ce2b4e8ea3c0663b852482
#
_entry.id   154b4f9390ce2b4e8ea3c0663b852482
#
_cell.length_a   1.000
_cell.length_b   1.000
_cell.length_c   1.000
_cell.angle_alpha   90.00
_cell.angle_beta   90.00
_cell.angle_gamma   90.00
#
_symmetry.space_group_name_H-M   'P 1'
#
loop_
_entity.id
_entity.type
_entity.pdbx_description
1 polymer ?
#
loop_
_entity_poly.entity_id
_entity_poly.type
_entity_poly.pdbx_seq_one_letter_code
_entity_poly.pdbx_strand_id
1 'polypeptide(L)' 'MSDIETLGDRIDTLEARLTFQVDAIETLNKTITEQWLKIDALTRQIADLNERLQDAETRVPGAANEPPPHY' A
#
# COMPACT_ATOMS: atom_id res chain seq x y z
N MET A 1 -17.79 24.81 -42.57
CA MET A 1 -17.14 23.86 -41.74
C MET A 1 -17.49 22.47 -42.14
N SER A 2 -16.54 21.65 -42.32
CA SER A 2 -16.84 20.31 -42.79
C SER A 2 -16.92 19.35 -41.62
N ASP A 3 -17.60 18.25 -41.84
CA ASP A 3 -17.67 17.19 -40.83
C ASP A 3 -16.29 16.63 -40.54
N ILE A 4 -15.40 16.70 -41.52
CA ILE A 4 -14.03 16.19 -41.33
C ILE A 4 -13.29 17.01 -40.30
N GLU A 5 -13.46 18.34 -40.33
CA GLU A 5 -12.83 19.20 -39.32
C GLU A 5 -13.38 18.90 -37.93
N THR A 6 -14.69 18.72 -37.85
CA THR A 6 -15.33 18.39 -36.58
C THR A 6 -14.84 17.06 -36.03
N LEU A 7 -14.72 16.06 -36.90
CA LEU A 7 -14.20 14.76 -36.51
C LEU A 7 -12.75 14.85 -36.08
N GLY A 8 -11.94 15.65 -36.78
CA GLY A 8 -10.55 15.85 -36.42
C GLY A 8 -10.43 16.45 -35.02
N ASP A 9 -11.26 17.44 -34.71
CA ASP A 9 -11.26 18.05 -33.39
C ASP A 9 -11.63 17.05 -32.31
N ARG A 10 -12.61 16.21 -32.62
CA ARG A 10 -13.05 15.21 -31.66
C ARG A 10 -11.95 14.16 -31.41
N ILE A 11 -11.27 13.77 -32.46
CA ILE A 11 -10.17 12.84 -32.35
C ILE A 11 -9.06 13.45 -31.49
N ASP A 12 -8.71 14.70 -31.73
CA ASP A 12 -7.70 15.39 -30.93
C ASP A 12 -8.07 15.42 -29.45
N THR A 13 -9.34 15.70 -29.18
CA THR A 13 -9.83 15.73 -27.80
C THR A 13 -9.72 14.37 -27.17
N LEU A 14 -10.12 13.33 -27.91
CA LEU A 14 -10.05 11.96 -27.37
C LEU A 14 -8.62 11.51 -27.14
N GLU A 15 -7.71 11.87 -28.04
CA GLU A 15 -6.31 11.54 -27.86
C GLU A 15 -5.74 12.21 -26.62
N ALA A 16 -6.10 13.47 -26.40
CA ALA A 16 -5.64 14.19 -25.22
C ALA A 16 -6.16 13.52 -23.95
N ARG A 17 -7.43 13.13 -23.97
CA ARG A 17 -8.02 12.45 -22.80
C ARG A 17 -7.37 11.10 -22.56
N LEU A 18 -7.12 10.37 -23.63
CA LEU A 18 -6.48 9.07 -23.52
C LEU A 18 -5.08 9.20 -22.92
N THR A 19 -4.31 10.17 -23.41
CA THR A 19 -2.97 10.41 -22.88
C THR A 19 -3.04 10.72 -21.39
N PHE A 20 -3.96 11.58 -20.99
CA PHE A 20 -4.14 11.91 -19.59
C PHE A 20 -4.50 10.67 -18.75
N GLN A 21 -5.38 9.84 -19.28
CA GLN A 21 -5.81 8.65 -18.56
C GLN A 21 -4.68 7.63 -18.43
N VAL A 22 -3.90 7.46 -19.48
CA VAL A 22 -2.76 6.55 -19.42
C VAL A 22 -1.77 7.02 -18.36
N ASP A 23 -1.46 8.31 -18.33
CA ASP A 23 -0.57 8.87 -17.34
C ASP A 23 -1.12 8.68 -15.93
N ALA A 24 -2.42 8.91 -15.77
CA ALA A 24 -3.06 8.76 -14.46
C ALA A 24 -2.99 7.30 -14.00
N ILE A 25 -3.23 6.36 -14.89
CA ILE A 25 -3.17 4.94 -14.55
C ILE A 25 -1.75 4.55 -14.15
N GLU A 26 -0.76 5.03 -14.88
CA GLU A 26 0.63 4.72 -14.55
C GLU A 26 1.01 5.27 -13.18
N THR A 27 0.57 6.49 -12.89
CA THR A 27 0.83 7.10 -11.60
C THR A 27 0.14 6.33 -10.47
N LEU A 28 -1.12 5.95 -10.69
CA LEU A 28 -1.86 5.18 -9.70
C LEU A 28 -1.22 3.82 -9.46
N ASN A 29 -0.80 3.15 -10.53
CA ASN A 29 -0.15 1.85 -10.38
C ASN A 29 1.14 1.96 -9.57
N LYS A 30 1.90 3.01 -9.81
CA LYS A 30 3.13 3.25 -9.04
C LYS A 30 2.80 3.48 -7.57
N THR A 31 1.79 4.31 -7.31
CA THR A 31 1.38 4.59 -5.95
C THR A 31 0.90 3.32 -5.23
N ILE A 32 0.11 2.51 -5.92
CA ILE A 32 -0.39 1.26 -5.35
C ILE A 32 0.78 0.33 -5.01
N THR A 33 1.74 0.22 -5.91
CA THR A 33 2.90 -0.62 -5.67
C THR A 33 3.67 -0.13 -4.45
N GLU A 34 3.89 1.18 -4.34
CA GLU A 34 4.57 1.75 -3.19
C GLU A 34 3.84 1.48 -1.90
N GLN A 35 2.51 1.58 -1.94
CA GLN A 35 1.70 1.32 -0.75
C GLN A 35 1.77 -0.15 -0.34
N TRP A 36 1.74 -1.06 -1.31
CA TRP A 36 1.86 -2.47 -0.98
C TRP A 36 3.21 -2.81 -0.37
N LEU A 37 4.27 -2.16 -0.84
CA LEU A 37 5.58 -2.35 -0.25
C LEU A 37 5.63 -1.86 1.19
N LYS A 38 4.98 -0.74 1.47
CA LYS A 38 4.90 -0.22 2.83
C LYS A 38 4.09 -1.13 3.73
N ILE A 39 2.98 -1.63 3.23
CA ILE A 39 2.14 -2.56 4.00
C ILE A 39 2.93 -3.82 4.33
N ASP A 40 3.66 -4.34 3.35
CA ASP A 40 4.48 -5.53 3.57
C ASP A 40 5.55 -5.27 4.63
N ALA A 41 6.22 -4.13 4.56
CA ALA A 41 7.23 -3.77 5.53
C ALA A 41 6.64 -3.64 6.93
N LEU A 42 5.48 -3.00 7.04
CA LEU A 42 4.81 -2.84 8.33
C LEU A 42 4.36 -4.19 8.88
N THR A 43 3.87 -5.07 8.02
CA THR A 43 3.45 -6.40 8.44
C THR A 43 4.63 -7.17 9.03
N ARG A 44 5.81 -7.06 8.39
CA ARG A 44 7.01 -7.71 8.90
C ARG A 44 7.45 -7.13 10.24
N GLN A 45 7.34 -5.82 10.38
CA GLN A 45 7.70 -5.16 11.64
C GLN A 45 6.78 -5.62 12.77
N ILE A 46 5.49 -5.74 12.49
CA ILE A 46 4.55 -6.22 13.49
C ILE A 46 4.87 -7.65 13.88
N ALA A 47 5.18 -8.50 12.92
CA ALA A 47 5.54 -9.89 13.22
C ALA A 47 6.80 -9.95 14.06
N ASP A 48 7.78 -9.11 13.75
CA ASP A 48 9.03 -9.07 14.51
C ASP A 48 8.77 -8.60 15.93
N LEU A 49 7.95 -7.57 16.10
CA LEU A 49 7.63 -7.08 17.44
C LEU A 49 6.87 -8.11 18.25
N ASN A 50 5.95 -8.83 17.63
CA ASN A 50 5.23 -9.87 18.32
C ASN A 50 6.17 -10.98 18.78
N GLU A 51 7.14 -11.33 17.94
CA GLU A 51 8.12 -12.34 18.29
C GLU A 51 8.98 -11.90 19.47
N ARG A 52 9.41 -10.64 19.43
CA ARG A 52 10.21 -10.10 20.52
C ARG A 52 9.40 -10.02 21.81
N LEU A 53 8.14 -9.69 21.70
CA LEU A 53 7.28 -9.63 22.86
C LEU A 53 7.12 -11.01 23.49
N GLN A 54 6.90 -12.02 22.67
CA GLN A 54 6.80 -13.39 23.17
C GLN A 54 8.11 -13.85 23.81
N ASP A 55 9.23 -13.50 23.19
CA ASP A 55 10.52 -13.83 23.77
C ASP A 55 10.71 -13.16 25.13
N ALA A 56 10.34 -11.90 25.22
CA ALA A 56 10.46 -11.17 26.47
C ALA A 56 9.60 -11.79 27.56
N GLU A 57 8.38 -12.16 27.21
CA GLU A 57 7.48 -12.79 28.16
C GLU A 57 8.00 -14.13 28.63
N THR A 58 8.64 -14.86 27.73
CA THR A 58 9.18 -16.16 28.08
C THR A 58 10.44 -16.03 28.95
N ARG A 59 11.23 -14.99 28.71
CA ARG A 59 12.50 -14.84 29.42
C ARG A 59 12.38 -14.22 30.79
N VAL A 60 11.28 -13.55 31.06
CA VAL A 60 11.13 -12.89 32.34
C VAL A 60 10.44 -13.85 33.27
N PRO A 61 11.20 -14.64 34.03
CA PRO A 61 10.61 -15.65 34.88
C PRO A 61 9.84 -14.96 35.98
N GLY A 62 8.69 -15.40 36.16
CA GLY A 62 7.95 -14.90 37.25
C GLY A 62 7.24 -13.63 36.97
N ALA A 63 7.76 -12.79 36.14
CA ALA A 63 7.12 -11.53 35.90
C ALA A 63 5.90 -11.72 35.07
N ALA A 64 6.04 -12.45 34.02
CA ALA A 64 4.93 -12.65 33.15
C ALA A 64 4.13 -13.84 33.52
N ASN A 65 4.80 -14.80 34.09
CA ASN A 65 4.15 -16.03 34.32
C ASN A 65 3.75 -16.27 35.71
N GLU A 66 4.13 -15.41 36.58
CA GLU A 66 3.72 -15.57 37.90
C GLU A 66 2.37 -15.30 37.97
N PRO A 67 1.86 -16.11 38.31
CA PRO A 67 0.57 -15.82 38.31
C PRO A 67 0.35 -15.00 39.44
N PRO A 68 0.77 -14.55 39.51
CA PRO A 68 0.79 -14.04 40.04
C PRO A 68 0.55 -14.30 41.00
N PRO A 69 1.15 -14.87 41.27
CA PRO A 69 1.14 -15.19 41.76
C PRO A 69 0.90 -15.73 42.20
N HIS A 70 1.13 -16.01 42.20
CA HIS A 70 0.82 -16.60 42.39
C HIS A 70 0.55 -16.71 42.75
N TYR A 71 0.50 -16.46 43.15
CA TYR A 71 0.19 -16.41 43.44
C TYR A 71 -0.36 -16.61 43.59
#